data_2a1998ca3a2dcf96e77b4dadd9485859
#
_entry.id   2a1998ca3a2dcf96e77b4dadd9485859
#
_cell.length_a   1.000
_cell.length_b   1.000
_cell.length_c   1.000
_cell.angle_alpha   90.00
_cell.angle_beta   90.00
_cell.angle_gamma   90.00
#
_symmetry.space_group_name_H-M   'P 1'
#
loop_
_entity.id
_entity.type
_entity.pdbx_description
1 polymer ?
#
loop_
_entity_poly.entity_id
_entity_poly.type
_entity_poly.pdbx_seq_one_letter_code
_entity_poly.pdbx_strand_id
1 'polypeptide(L)'
;GPVIIRSEEIYKKANSIVKSCGTRDTLKIARELGIHLHFLDNLNDLLGMYTYRHKERHILLNSNMEYLIMQMVCGHEIGHDTFHRDLAKGNEPLPEFVLFDMRTKHEYEANAFASHLIIDDDELIDLMKQDYDVVQLSAAMGTNINLMLIKLNELNRMGWQLNLPYVPHSDFLKNVRPEG
;
A
#
# COMPACT_ATOMS: atom_id res chain seq x y z
N GLY A 1 -10.86 9.80 -20.43
CA GLY A 1 -11.54 8.51 -20.30
C GLY A 1 -11.52 7.97 -18.88
N PRO A 2 -12.15 6.83 -18.64
CA PRO A 2 -12.19 6.26 -17.31
C PRO A 2 -10.81 5.84 -16.82
N VAL A 3 -10.59 5.98 -15.53
CA VAL A 3 -9.39 5.48 -14.88
C VAL A 3 -9.60 4.00 -14.57
N ILE A 4 -8.74 3.15 -15.11
CA ILE A 4 -8.82 1.71 -14.90
C ILE A 4 -7.69 1.30 -13.96
N ILE A 5 -8.08 0.72 -12.81
CA ILE A 5 -7.14 0.20 -11.84
C ILE A 5 -6.92 -1.29 -12.12
N ARG A 6 -5.67 -1.72 -12.16
CA ARG A 6 -5.30 -3.11 -12.42
C ARG A 6 -5.33 -3.94 -11.14
N SER A 7 -6.51 -4.01 -10.51
CA SER A 7 -6.68 -4.60 -9.18
C SER A 7 -6.20 -6.04 -9.06
N GLU A 8 -6.57 -6.89 -10.02
CA GLU A 8 -6.19 -8.30 -9.97
C GLU A 8 -4.70 -8.50 -10.16
N GLU A 9 -4.10 -7.76 -11.07
CA GLU A 9 -2.65 -7.80 -11.30
C GLU A 9 -1.87 -7.39 -10.06
N ILE A 10 -2.31 -6.32 -9.40
CA ILE A 10 -1.68 -5.81 -8.18
C ILE A 10 -1.80 -6.85 -7.06
N TYR A 11 -3.00 -7.42 -6.89
CA TYR A 11 -3.26 -8.45 -5.90
C TYR A 11 -2.34 -9.67 -6.09
N LYS A 12 -2.30 -10.21 -7.30
CA LYS A 12 -1.48 -11.37 -7.62
C LYS A 12 0.01 -11.09 -7.39
N LYS A 13 0.47 -9.92 -7.80
CA LYS A 13 1.88 -9.57 -7.66
C LYS A 13 2.28 -9.42 -6.19
N ALA A 14 1.46 -8.74 -5.40
CA ALA A 14 1.73 -8.57 -3.97
C ALA A 14 1.80 -9.94 -3.26
N ASN A 15 0.84 -10.81 -3.52
CA ASN A 15 0.82 -12.14 -2.91
C ASN A 15 2.00 -13.01 -3.36
N SER A 16 2.40 -12.90 -4.61
CA SER A 16 3.58 -13.59 -5.13
C SER A 16 4.85 -13.14 -4.40
N ILE A 17 4.99 -11.85 -4.17
CA ILE A 17 6.14 -11.29 -3.45
C ILE A 17 6.18 -11.78 -2.01
N VAL A 18 5.04 -11.74 -1.31
CA VAL A 18 4.95 -12.25 0.07
C VAL A 18 5.34 -13.72 0.13
N LYS A 19 4.84 -14.53 -0.80
CA LYS A 19 5.16 -15.94 -0.85
C LYS A 19 6.65 -16.17 -1.10
N SER A 20 7.23 -15.43 -2.03
CA SER A 20 8.65 -15.57 -2.39
C SER A 20 9.56 -15.11 -1.26
N CYS A 21 9.22 -13.99 -0.60
CA CYS A 21 10.05 -13.45 0.48
C CYS A 21 9.81 -14.15 1.82
N GLY A 22 8.68 -14.82 1.98
CA GLY A 22 8.34 -15.53 3.21
C GLY A 22 8.02 -14.61 4.38
N THR A 23 7.63 -13.37 4.13
CA THR A 23 7.35 -12.37 5.16
C THR A 23 6.42 -11.30 4.64
N ARG A 24 5.73 -10.61 5.57
CA ARG A 24 4.94 -9.40 5.28
C ARG A 24 5.62 -8.13 5.82
N ASP A 25 6.80 -8.26 6.40
CA ASP A 25 7.60 -7.12 6.84
C ASP A 25 8.10 -6.39 5.59
N THR A 26 7.57 -5.19 5.34
CA THR A 26 7.86 -4.46 4.10
C THR A 26 9.33 -4.02 4.02
N LEU A 27 9.97 -3.78 5.14
CA LEU A 27 11.40 -3.44 5.15
C LEU A 27 12.24 -4.63 4.69
N LYS A 28 11.91 -5.82 5.17
CA LYS A 28 12.59 -7.04 4.73
C LYS A 28 12.31 -7.33 3.26
N ILE A 29 11.05 -7.14 2.83
CA ILE A 29 10.67 -7.34 1.44
C ILE A 29 11.47 -6.40 0.53
N ALA A 30 11.58 -5.13 0.88
CA ALA A 30 12.35 -4.18 0.09
C ALA A 30 13.80 -4.65 -0.10
N ARG A 31 14.43 -5.11 0.98
CA ARG A 31 15.81 -5.62 0.92
C ARG A 31 15.92 -6.86 0.05
N GLU A 32 14.98 -7.79 0.19
CA GLU A 32 14.96 -9.02 -0.62
C GLU A 32 14.81 -8.71 -2.11
N LEU A 33 14.07 -7.64 -2.44
CA LEU A 33 13.90 -7.21 -3.81
C LEU A 33 15.10 -6.42 -4.36
N GLY A 34 16.11 -6.20 -3.54
CA GLY A 34 17.31 -5.46 -3.95
C GLY A 34 17.14 -3.95 -3.94
N ILE A 35 16.15 -3.45 -3.20
CA ILE A 35 15.93 -2.01 -3.06
C ILE A 35 16.77 -1.48 -1.89
N HIS A 36 17.49 -0.40 -2.12
CA HIS A 36 18.30 0.22 -1.08
C HIS A 36 17.43 1.10 -0.18
N LEU A 37 17.39 0.78 1.12
CA LEU A 37 16.65 1.55 2.11
C LEU A 37 17.53 2.58 2.77
N HIS A 38 17.00 3.80 2.93
CA HIS A 38 17.66 4.90 3.62
C HIS A 38 16.73 5.46 4.67
N PHE A 39 17.19 5.50 5.93
CA PHE A 39 16.41 6.03 7.05
C PHE A 39 17.01 7.39 7.41
N LEU A 40 16.23 8.45 7.24
CA LEU A 40 16.71 9.82 7.41
C LEU A 40 15.86 10.55 8.45
N ASP A 41 16.49 11.34 9.29
CA ASP A 41 15.82 12.05 10.38
C ASP A 41 15.55 13.53 10.08
N ASN A 42 15.97 14.00 8.91
CA ASN A 42 15.88 15.42 8.51
C ASN A 42 14.92 15.63 7.32
N LEU A 43 13.95 14.75 7.15
CA LEU A 43 13.02 14.86 6.01
C LEU A 43 11.81 15.75 6.28
N ASN A 44 11.68 16.27 7.51
CA ASN A 44 10.56 17.14 7.90
C ASN A 44 9.21 16.45 7.64
N ASP A 45 8.37 17.00 6.74
CA ASP A 45 7.05 16.48 6.42
C ASP A 45 7.06 15.36 5.38
N LEU A 46 8.18 15.10 4.74
CA LEU A 46 8.27 14.04 3.76
C LEU A 46 8.26 12.69 4.48
N LEU A 47 7.31 11.83 4.15
CA LEU A 47 7.18 10.50 4.75
C LEU A 47 8.13 9.50 4.11
N GLY A 48 8.22 9.53 2.80
CA GLY A 48 9.08 8.64 2.04
C GLY A 48 9.26 9.11 0.61
N MET A 49 10.11 8.43 -0.09
CA MET A 49 10.41 8.75 -1.47
C MET A 49 10.92 7.51 -2.18
N TYR A 50 10.42 7.28 -3.38
CA TYR A 50 10.98 6.27 -4.27
C TYR A 50 11.76 6.95 -5.38
N THR A 51 12.94 6.41 -5.68
CA THR A 51 13.73 6.90 -6.81
C THR A 51 14.44 5.76 -7.51
N TYR A 52 14.61 5.90 -8.81
CA TYR A 52 15.33 4.97 -9.68
C TYR A 52 16.41 5.76 -10.41
N ARG A 53 17.67 5.53 -10.03
CA ARG A 53 18.80 6.27 -10.58
C ARG A 53 19.97 5.34 -10.86
N HIS A 54 20.60 5.51 -12.00
CA HIS A 54 21.78 4.73 -12.38
C HIS A 54 21.56 3.22 -12.25
N LYS A 55 20.37 2.76 -12.65
CA LYS A 55 19.93 1.36 -12.54
C LYS A 55 19.81 0.87 -11.10
N GLU A 56 19.86 1.78 -10.14
CA GLU A 56 19.70 1.47 -8.71
C GLU A 56 18.36 1.97 -8.22
N ARG A 57 17.74 1.18 -7.34
CA ARG A 57 16.42 1.47 -6.79
C ARG A 57 16.57 1.81 -5.32
N HIS A 58 16.00 2.96 -4.93
CA HIS A 58 16.13 3.48 -3.57
C HIS A 58 14.78 3.84 -3.00
N ILE A 59 14.59 3.53 -1.72
CA ILE A 59 13.48 4.02 -0.92
C ILE A 59 14.08 4.80 0.25
N LEU A 60 13.67 6.07 0.37
CA LEU A 60 14.02 6.90 1.51
C LEU A 60 12.83 6.92 2.46
N LEU A 61 13.07 6.74 3.74
CA LEU A 61 12.01 6.72 4.76
C LEU A 61 12.34 7.69 5.87
N ASN A 62 11.34 8.45 6.29
CA ASN A 62 11.46 9.32 7.43
C ASN A 62 11.55 8.46 8.71
N SER A 63 12.69 8.54 9.41
CA SER A 63 12.92 7.74 10.61
C SER A 63 12.09 8.19 11.80
N ASN A 64 11.44 9.35 11.71
CA ASN A 64 10.62 9.91 12.80
C ASN A 64 9.16 9.45 12.75
N MET A 65 8.87 8.40 11.99
CA MET A 65 7.53 7.79 11.92
C MET A 65 7.42 6.63 12.91
N GLU A 66 6.19 6.39 13.39
CA GLU A 66 5.91 5.16 14.11
C GLU A 66 6.17 3.95 13.20
N TYR A 67 6.57 2.84 13.80
CA TYR A 67 6.94 1.63 13.05
C TYR A 67 5.83 1.16 12.11
N LEU A 68 4.58 1.18 12.58
CA LEU A 68 3.46 0.73 11.77
C LEU A 68 3.27 1.61 10.53
N ILE A 69 3.39 2.93 10.69
CA ILE A 69 3.30 3.87 9.58
C ILE A 69 4.46 3.64 8.61
N MET A 70 5.65 3.41 9.14
CA MET A 70 6.83 3.14 8.31
C MET A 70 6.63 1.90 7.44
N GLN A 71 6.04 0.85 7.99
CA GLN A 71 5.70 -0.36 7.24
C GLN A 71 4.78 -0.05 6.06
N MET A 72 3.77 0.79 6.29
CA MET A 72 2.81 1.16 5.25
C MET A 72 3.45 2.04 4.17
N VAL A 73 4.25 3.02 4.58
CA VAL A 73 4.95 3.89 3.63
C VAL A 73 5.92 3.07 2.79
N CYS A 74 6.67 2.18 3.42
CA CYS A 74 7.59 1.31 2.70
C CYS A 74 6.83 0.41 1.70
N GLY A 75 5.72 -0.18 2.11
CA GLY A 75 4.88 -0.98 1.21
C GLY A 75 4.38 -0.18 0.00
N HIS A 76 3.97 1.06 0.23
CA HIS A 76 3.57 1.99 -0.81
C HIS A 76 4.71 2.24 -1.80
N GLU A 77 5.92 2.50 -1.29
CA GLU A 77 7.08 2.75 -2.12
C GLU A 77 7.50 1.51 -2.93
N ILE A 78 7.35 0.31 -2.35
CA ILE A 78 7.56 -0.94 -3.11
C ILE A 78 6.55 -1.03 -4.25
N GLY A 79 5.33 -0.56 -4.03
CA GLY A 79 4.31 -0.48 -5.09
C GLY A 79 4.77 0.38 -6.26
N HIS A 80 5.36 1.54 -5.99
CA HIS A 80 5.94 2.37 -7.04
C HIS A 80 7.10 1.66 -7.75
N ASP A 81 7.96 0.96 -7.01
CA ASP A 81 9.04 0.18 -7.61
C ASP A 81 8.49 -0.88 -8.57
N THR A 82 7.40 -1.50 -8.19
CA THR A 82 6.83 -2.63 -8.94
C THR A 82 6.05 -2.17 -10.18
N PHE A 83 5.26 -1.11 -10.06
CA PHE A 83 4.31 -0.72 -11.11
C PHE A 83 4.57 0.64 -11.73
N HIS A 84 5.35 1.50 -11.09
CA HIS A 84 5.50 2.90 -11.52
C HIS A 84 6.96 3.30 -11.68
N ARG A 85 7.83 2.32 -11.90
CA ARG A 85 9.28 2.59 -12.03
C ARG A 85 9.57 3.59 -13.16
N ASP A 86 8.79 3.50 -14.23
CA ASP A 86 8.97 4.41 -15.37
C ASP A 86 8.73 5.88 -15.00
N LEU A 87 7.86 6.14 -14.03
CA LEU A 87 7.60 7.49 -13.57
C LEU A 87 8.79 8.09 -12.80
N ALA A 88 9.63 7.23 -12.21
CA ALA A 88 10.79 7.66 -11.43
C ALA A 88 12.09 7.74 -12.24
N LYS A 89 12.06 7.34 -13.51
CA LYS A 89 13.21 7.45 -14.41
C LYS A 89 13.43 8.91 -14.78
N GLY A 90 14.64 9.23 -15.19
CA GLY A 90 14.96 10.59 -15.60
C GLY A 90 15.18 11.56 -14.45
N ASN A 91 15.54 11.05 -13.27
CA ASN A 91 15.84 11.84 -12.09
C ASN A 91 14.61 12.50 -11.45
N GLU A 92 13.43 11.98 -11.72
CA GLU A 92 12.19 12.48 -11.09
C GLU A 92 11.77 11.54 -9.98
N PRO A 93 12.13 11.83 -8.71
CA PRO A 93 11.72 11.00 -7.61
C PRO A 93 10.20 11.08 -7.40
N LEU A 94 9.65 10.04 -6.76
CA LEU A 94 8.23 10.00 -6.39
C LEU A 94 8.14 10.24 -4.87
N PRO A 95 7.91 11.49 -4.45
CA PRO A 95 7.83 11.83 -3.03
C PRO A 95 6.46 11.51 -2.44
N GLU A 96 6.43 11.17 -1.15
CA GLU A 96 5.21 10.91 -0.41
C GLU A 96 5.14 11.83 0.80
N PHE A 97 4.27 12.83 0.76
CA PHE A 97 4.05 13.78 1.85
C PHE A 97 2.80 13.49 2.67
N VAL A 98 1.81 12.86 2.04
CA VAL A 98 0.52 12.60 2.66
C VAL A 98 0.21 11.13 2.55
N LEU A 99 0.06 10.48 3.70
CA LEU A 99 -0.34 9.08 3.74
C LEU A 99 -1.75 8.95 3.14
N PHE A 100 -1.93 7.98 2.25
CA PHE A 100 -3.19 7.72 1.55
C PHE A 100 -3.66 8.86 0.63
N ASP A 101 -2.72 9.50 -0.07
CA ASP A 101 -3.07 10.37 -1.18
C ASP A 101 -3.63 9.50 -2.31
N MET A 102 -4.89 9.72 -2.67
CA MET A 102 -5.60 8.91 -3.66
C MET A 102 -5.94 9.69 -4.92
N ARG A 103 -5.35 10.87 -5.10
CA ARG A 103 -5.74 11.76 -6.19
C ARG A 103 -5.33 11.27 -7.58
N THR A 104 -4.33 10.42 -7.65
CA THR A 104 -3.87 9.88 -8.92
C THR A 104 -3.96 8.36 -8.93
N LYS A 105 -4.04 7.81 -10.14
CA LYS A 105 -4.09 6.37 -10.34
C LYS A 105 -2.88 5.66 -9.70
N HIS A 106 -1.67 6.19 -9.94
CA HIS A 106 -0.46 5.53 -9.44
C HIS A 106 -0.37 5.59 -7.91
N GLU A 107 -0.86 6.65 -7.28
CA GLU A 107 -0.91 6.72 -5.82
C GLU A 107 -1.89 5.70 -5.24
N TYR A 108 -3.07 5.60 -5.85
CA TYR A 108 -4.05 4.60 -5.43
C TYR A 108 -3.50 3.17 -5.61
N GLU A 109 -2.89 2.89 -6.75
CA GLU A 109 -2.33 1.56 -7.02
C GLU A 109 -1.23 1.18 -6.03
N ALA A 110 -0.38 2.13 -5.66
CA ALA A 110 0.66 1.90 -4.67
C ALA A 110 0.07 1.56 -3.29
N ASN A 111 -1.00 2.25 -2.91
CA ASN A 111 -1.70 1.96 -1.65
C ASN A 111 -2.42 0.61 -1.68
N ALA A 112 -3.06 0.28 -2.80
CA ALA A 112 -3.68 -1.03 -2.98
C ALA A 112 -2.63 -2.15 -2.85
N PHE A 113 -1.49 -1.98 -3.48
CA PHE A 113 -0.39 -2.91 -3.38
C PHE A 113 0.08 -3.08 -1.92
N ALA A 114 0.28 -1.97 -1.20
CA ALA A 114 0.67 -2.01 0.20
C ALA A 114 -0.34 -2.77 1.06
N SER A 115 -1.64 -2.58 0.79
CA SER A 115 -2.69 -3.27 1.53
C SER A 115 -2.59 -4.79 1.38
N HIS A 116 -2.28 -5.26 0.18
CA HIS A 116 -2.14 -6.71 -0.07
C HIS A 116 -0.83 -7.28 0.48
N LEU A 117 0.22 -6.48 0.55
CA LEU A 117 1.47 -6.92 1.21
C LEU A 117 1.26 -7.12 2.70
N ILE A 118 0.57 -6.21 3.35
CA ILE A 118 0.51 -6.12 4.82
C ILE A 118 -0.62 -6.95 5.41
N ILE A 119 -1.79 -6.99 4.76
CA ILE A 119 -2.99 -7.63 5.29
C ILE A 119 -3.16 -9.02 4.69
N ASP A 120 -3.05 -10.04 5.52
CA ASP A 120 -3.22 -11.43 5.14
C ASP A 120 -4.68 -11.76 4.90
N ASP A 121 -4.99 -12.41 3.77
CA ASP A 121 -6.36 -12.73 3.38
C ASP A 121 -7.01 -13.74 4.33
N ASP A 122 -6.28 -14.80 4.69
CA ASP A 122 -6.85 -15.87 5.52
C ASP A 122 -7.19 -15.38 6.91
N GLU A 123 -6.31 -14.60 7.51
CA GLU A 123 -6.57 -13.98 8.81
C GLU A 123 -7.76 -13.03 8.73
N LEU A 124 -7.81 -12.22 7.67
CA LEU A 124 -8.92 -11.29 7.45
C LEU A 124 -10.25 -12.04 7.36
N ILE A 125 -10.31 -13.10 6.56
CA ILE A 125 -11.52 -13.90 6.39
C ILE A 125 -11.97 -14.50 7.73
N ASP A 126 -11.03 -15.05 8.50
CA ASP A 126 -11.36 -15.65 9.81
C ASP A 126 -11.98 -14.63 10.75
N LEU A 127 -11.44 -13.42 10.80
CA LEU A 127 -11.99 -12.37 11.65
C LEU A 127 -13.35 -11.88 11.15
N MET A 128 -13.52 -11.80 9.83
CA MET A 128 -14.81 -11.41 9.24
C MET A 128 -15.90 -12.43 9.56
N LYS A 129 -15.56 -13.71 9.65
CA LYS A 129 -16.51 -14.75 10.07
C LYS A 129 -16.96 -14.59 11.51
N GLN A 130 -16.20 -13.82 12.31
CA GLN A 130 -16.56 -13.49 13.70
C GLN A 130 -17.34 -12.17 13.78
N ASP A 131 -17.85 -11.67 12.65
CA ASP A 131 -18.63 -10.44 12.55
C ASP A 131 -17.89 -9.18 12.99
N TYR A 132 -16.58 -9.15 12.83
CA TYR A 132 -15.78 -7.95 13.09
C TYR A 132 -16.11 -6.86 12.06
N ASP A 133 -16.32 -5.64 12.55
CA ASP A 133 -16.44 -4.48 11.66
C ASP A 133 -15.06 -3.95 11.27
N VAL A 134 -15.03 -2.91 10.42
CA VAL A 134 -13.78 -2.35 9.89
C VAL A 134 -12.86 -1.88 11.02
N VAL A 135 -13.41 -1.25 12.06
CA VAL A 135 -12.62 -0.78 13.20
C VAL A 135 -12.00 -1.95 13.95
N GLN A 136 -12.81 -2.99 14.22
CA GLN A 136 -12.33 -4.19 14.91
C GLN A 136 -11.30 -4.96 14.09
N LEU A 137 -11.50 -5.08 12.77
CA LEU A 137 -10.54 -5.72 11.87
C LEU A 137 -9.20 -5.00 11.91
N SER A 138 -9.22 -3.67 11.81
CA SER A 138 -8.00 -2.87 11.83
C SER A 138 -7.23 -3.03 13.13
N ALA A 139 -7.94 -2.99 14.26
CA ALA A 139 -7.33 -3.15 15.58
C ALA A 139 -6.74 -4.56 15.75
N ALA A 140 -7.51 -5.59 15.38
CA ALA A 140 -7.09 -6.98 15.55
C ALA A 140 -5.87 -7.32 14.68
N MET A 141 -5.78 -6.77 13.48
CA MET A 141 -4.68 -7.03 12.56
C MET A 141 -3.54 -6.02 12.69
N GLY A 142 -3.63 -5.10 13.65
CA GLY A 142 -2.57 -4.13 13.91
C GLY A 142 -2.27 -3.24 12.72
N THR A 143 -3.29 -2.78 12.00
CA THR A 143 -3.12 -1.95 10.83
C THR A 143 -3.99 -0.69 10.90
N ASN A 144 -3.75 0.22 9.97
CA ASN A 144 -4.49 1.46 9.86
C ASN A 144 -5.85 1.20 9.23
N ILE A 145 -6.89 1.90 9.72
CA ILE A 145 -8.25 1.73 9.21
C ILE A 145 -8.38 2.09 7.73
N ASN A 146 -7.64 3.09 7.26
CA ASN A 146 -7.69 3.49 5.86
C ASN A 146 -7.08 2.42 4.95
N LEU A 147 -6.00 1.78 5.39
CA LEU A 147 -5.41 0.67 4.65
C LEU A 147 -6.39 -0.52 4.60
N MET A 148 -7.07 -0.79 5.70
CA MET A 148 -8.10 -1.83 5.75
C MET A 148 -9.25 -1.53 4.78
N LEU A 149 -9.71 -0.27 4.73
CA LEU A 149 -10.76 0.12 3.79
C LEU A 149 -10.33 -0.07 2.35
N ILE A 150 -9.09 0.27 2.03
CA ILE A 150 -8.54 0.02 0.68
C ILE A 150 -8.55 -1.48 0.38
N LYS A 151 -8.07 -2.29 1.33
CA LYS A 151 -8.03 -3.74 1.16
C LYS A 151 -9.41 -4.30 0.85
N LEU A 152 -10.40 -3.95 1.66
CA LEU A 152 -11.76 -4.44 1.50
C LEU A 152 -12.38 -3.97 0.18
N ASN A 153 -12.15 -2.70 -0.18
CA ASN A 153 -12.61 -2.17 -1.44
C ASN A 153 -12.02 -2.92 -2.64
N GLU A 154 -10.72 -3.20 -2.58
CA GLU A 154 -10.04 -3.93 -3.66
C GLU A 154 -10.54 -5.37 -3.77
N LEU A 155 -10.77 -6.05 -2.64
CA LEU A 155 -11.34 -7.40 -2.67
C LEU A 155 -12.74 -7.38 -3.29
N ASN A 156 -13.56 -6.40 -2.95
CA ASN A 156 -14.90 -6.26 -3.55
C ASN A 156 -14.82 -5.99 -5.06
N ARG A 157 -13.86 -5.19 -5.49
CA ARG A 157 -13.65 -4.94 -6.92
C ARG A 157 -13.32 -6.21 -7.69
N MET A 158 -12.70 -7.16 -7.02
CA MET A 158 -12.37 -8.46 -7.60
C MET A 158 -13.48 -9.49 -7.43
N GLY A 159 -14.65 -9.08 -6.91
CA GLY A 159 -15.83 -9.93 -6.84
C GLY A 159 -16.06 -10.64 -5.51
N TRP A 160 -15.37 -10.25 -4.43
CA TRP A 160 -15.48 -10.95 -3.15
C TRP A 160 -16.82 -10.71 -2.42
N GLN A 161 -17.57 -9.68 -2.78
CA GLN A 161 -18.89 -9.38 -2.22
C GLN A 161 -18.87 -9.24 -0.67
N LEU A 162 -17.88 -8.51 -0.18
CA LEU A 162 -17.76 -8.29 1.25
C LEU A 162 -18.75 -7.22 1.70
N ASN A 163 -19.35 -7.42 2.87
CA ASN A 163 -20.20 -6.42 3.48
C ASN A 163 -19.32 -5.47 4.30
N LEU A 164 -19.46 -4.17 4.03
CA LEU A 164 -18.74 -3.13 4.76
C LEU A 164 -19.72 -2.43 5.71
N PRO A 165 -19.93 -2.98 6.93
CA PRO A 165 -20.96 -2.46 7.82
C PRO A 165 -20.70 -1.05 8.33
N TYR A 166 -19.46 -0.58 8.27
CA TYR A 166 -19.10 0.74 8.76
C TYR A 166 -18.00 1.35 7.90
N VAL A 167 -18.26 2.55 7.37
CA VAL A 167 -17.29 3.33 6.61
C VAL A 167 -17.15 4.69 7.32
N PRO A 168 -16.09 4.90 8.12
CA PRO A 168 -15.98 6.09 8.96
C PRO A 168 -15.91 7.40 8.21
N HIS A 169 -15.26 7.41 7.05
CA HIS A 169 -15.09 8.61 6.24
C HIS A 169 -15.32 8.29 4.78
N SER A 170 -16.52 8.62 4.31
CA SER A 170 -16.85 8.40 2.89
C SER A 170 -15.97 9.21 1.96
N ASP A 171 -15.45 10.37 2.41
CA ASP A 171 -14.57 11.20 1.59
C ASP A 171 -13.31 10.47 1.16
N PHE A 172 -12.79 9.60 2.01
CA PHE A 172 -11.64 8.76 1.70
C PHE A 172 -11.87 7.95 0.41
N LEU A 173 -13.03 7.33 0.27
CA LEU A 173 -13.34 6.52 -0.90
C LEU A 173 -13.93 7.32 -2.06
N LYS A 174 -14.44 8.53 -1.80
CA LYS A 174 -15.02 9.38 -2.85
C LYS A 174 -13.99 9.80 -3.89
N ASN A 175 -12.75 9.93 -3.49
CA ASN A 175 -11.67 10.33 -4.40
C ASN A 175 -11.14 9.15 -5.22
N VAL A 176 -11.63 7.94 -4.95
CA VAL A 176 -11.24 6.75 -5.67
C VAL A 176 -12.27 6.48 -6.76
N ARG A 177 -11.85 6.58 -8.01
CA ARG A 177 -12.68 6.29 -9.16
C ARG A 177 -12.13 5.05 -9.85
N PRO A 178 -12.52 3.89 -9.37
CA PRO A 178 -11.89 2.64 -9.79
C PRO A 178 -11.99 2.35 -11.26
N GLU A 179 -13.13 2.68 -11.85
CA GLU A 179 -13.34 2.45 -13.27
C GLU A 179 -14.35 3.45 -13.77
N GLY A 180 -14.38 3.58 -15.03
CA GLY A 180 -15.37 4.41 -15.64
C GLY A 180 -16.75 3.80 -15.55
#